data_fedf04652b5307d0897d4c830623025e
#
_entry.id   fedf04652b5307d0897d4c830623025e
#
_cell.length_a   1.000
_cell.length_b   1.000
_cell.length_c   1.000
_cell.angle_alpha   90.00
_cell.angle_beta   90.00
_cell.angle_gamma   90.00
#
_symmetry.space_group_name_H-M   'P 1'
#
loop_
_entity.id
_entity.type
_entity.pdbx_description
1 polymer ?
#
loop_
_entity_poly.entity_id
_entity_poly.type
_entity_poly.pdbx_seq_one_letter_code
_entity_poly.pdbx_strand_id
1 'polypeptide(L)'
;MKISTFNANSIRSRLPIIIDWIKENKPDVLGIQETKVQNVDFPESIFNEMGYHVCFEGEKSYNGVAIISKEKPVEIISGFDDGGPADKTRLICAKFNKFLVINTYIPQGRAIDHIMFKYKLSWYKRLKEFISKYLEDNKSIAWIGDMNIAVNPIDVSNSKTKKNDPCYHIDVREAFLDTCDLGFVDLFRKFNEDKEIYSFYDYRVKDAIIRNIGWRIDYILTTDELTKKCTNCEIDLDPRKKDKPSDHTFVTATFLD
;
A
#
# COMPACT_ATOMS: atom_id res chain seq x y z
N MET A 1 -9.59 -16.17 1.85
CA MET A 1 -8.64 -15.20 2.46
C MET A 1 -8.85 -13.81 1.88
N LYS A 2 -8.72 -12.73 2.71
CA LYS A 2 -8.79 -11.31 2.26
C LYS A 2 -7.52 -10.57 2.65
N ILE A 3 -6.87 -9.92 1.69
CA ILE A 3 -5.71 -9.03 1.89
C ILE A 3 -6.12 -7.61 1.51
N SER A 4 -5.83 -6.65 2.39
CA SER A 4 -6.22 -5.25 2.20
C SER A 4 -5.05 -4.31 2.45
N THR A 5 -5.10 -3.11 1.85
CA THR A 5 -4.16 -2.02 2.12
C THR A 5 -4.88 -0.71 2.32
N PHE A 6 -4.34 0.16 3.20
CA PHE A 6 -4.91 1.46 3.52
C PHE A 6 -3.85 2.44 4.00
N ASN A 7 -3.66 3.54 3.30
CA ASN A 7 -2.90 4.67 3.83
C ASN A 7 -3.81 5.46 4.79
N ALA A 8 -3.48 5.41 6.08
CA ALA A 8 -4.30 6.02 7.13
C ALA A 8 -4.14 7.54 7.23
N ASN A 9 -3.05 8.09 6.73
CA ASN A 9 -2.69 9.51 6.95
C ASN A 9 -2.91 9.95 8.41
N SER A 10 -2.33 9.24 9.36
CA SER A 10 -2.47 9.22 10.83
C SER A 10 -3.45 8.15 11.33
N ILE A 11 -2.87 7.09 11.89
CA ILE A 11 -3.65 5.98 12.45
C ILE A 11 -4.57 6.43 13.58
N ARG A 12 -4.11 7.32 14.47
CA ARG A 12 -4.93 7.84 15.60
C ARG A 12 -6.17 8.57 15.12
N SER A 13 -6.06 9.36 14.07
CA SER A 13 -7.18 10.13 13.52
C SER A 13 -8.19 9.24 12.78
N ARG A 14 -7.78 8.11 12.25
CA ARG A 14 -8.60 7.19 11.44
C ARG A 14 -8.97 5.92 12.19
N LEU A 15 -8.54 5.80 13.45
CA LEU A 15 -8.77 4.60 14.25
C LEU A 15 -10.25 4.16 14.30
N PRO A 16 -11.24 5.06 14.51
CA PRO A 16 -12.65 4.65 14.46
C PRO A 16 -13.05 4.05 13.12
N ILE A 17 -12.63 4.66 12.01
CA ILE A 17 -12.91 4.16 10.65
C ILE A 17 -12.27 2.80 10.42
N ILE A 18 -11.01 2.62 10.85
CA ILE A 18 -10.27 1.36 10.71
C ILE A 18 -10.97 0.25 11.50
N ILE A 19 -11.35 0.51 12.74
CA ILE A 19 -12.02 -0.46 13.60
C ILE A 19 -13.36 -0.89 13.01
N ASP A 20 -14.19 0.06 12.60
CA ASP A 20 -15.51 -0.23 12.02
C ASP A 20 -15.36 -1.02 10.72
N TRP A 21 -14.41 -0.61 9.87
CA TRP A 21 -14.13 -1.28 8.62
C TRP A 21 -13.62 -2.73 8.82
N ILE A 22 -12.73 -2.97 9.81
CA ILE A 22 -12.26 -4.31 10.15
C ILE A 22 -13.41 -5.19 10.66
N LYS A 23 -14.31 -4.66 11.50
CA LYS A 23 -15.48 -5.42 12.01
C LYS A 23 -16.40 -5.87 10.89
N GLU A 24 -16.61 -5.02 9.88
CA GLU A 24 -17.48 -5.30 8.73
C GLU A 24 -16.82 -6.24 7.74
N ASN A 25 -15.58 -5.94 7.33
CA ASN A 25 -14.90 -6.61 6.23
C ASN A 25 -14.08 -7.84 6.66
N LYS A 26 -13.64 -7.90 7.93
CA LYS A 26 -12.89 -9.02 8.54
C LYS A 26 -11.68 -9.46 7.73
N PRO A 27 -10.78 -8.55 7.34
CA PRO A 27 -9.60 -8.92 6.53
C PRO A 27 -8.75 -9.96 7.27
N ASP A 28 -8.09 -10.84 6.53
CA ASP A 28 -7.09 -11.75 7.11
C ASP A 28 -5.76 -11.03 7.29
N VAL A 29 -5.43 -10.11 6.37
CA VAL A 29 -4.27 -9.21 6.47
C VAL A 29 -4.68 -7.81 6.04
N LEU A 30 -4.29 -6.79 6.81
CA LEU A 30 -4.43 -5.37 6.49
C LEU A 30 -3.07 -4.68 6.64
N GLY A 31 -2.50 -4.20 5.51
CA GLY A 31 -1.35 -3.30 5.52
C GLY A 31 -1.79 -1.85 5.71
N ILE A 32 -1.15 -1.14 6.62
CA ILE A 32 -1.40 0.28 6.87
C ILE A 32 -0.13 1.08 6.58
N GLN A 33 -0.29 2.23 5.94
CA GLN A 33 0.77 3.20 5.68
C GLN A 33 0.42 4.54 6.33
N GLU A 34 1.43 5.37 6.50
CA GLU A 34 1.34 6.68 7.17
C GLU A 34 0.67 6.62 8.55
N THR A 35 1.15 5.71 9.40
CA THR A 35 0.65 5.63 10.79
C THR A 35 0.91 6.91 11.58
N LYS A 36 2.01 7.62 11.27
CA LYS A 36 2.42 8.92 11.84
C LYS A 36 2.52 8.92 13.37
N VAL A 37 2.81 7.78 13.95
CA VAL A 37 3.05 7.60 15.39
C VAL A 37 4.34 6.84 15.60
N GLN A 38 5.06 7.16 16.66
CA GLN A 38 6.20 6.35 17.10
C GLN A 38 5.72 5.04 17.72
N ASN A 39 6.59 4.04 17.81
CA ASN A 39 6.19 2.69 18.23
C ASN A 39 5.46 2.67 19.59
N VAL A 40 5.89 3.48 20.56
CA VAL A 40 5.26 3.55 21.89
C VAL A 40 3.82 4.11 21.87
N ASP A 41 3.45 4.86 20.84
CA ASP A 41 2.13 5.48 20.68
C ASP A 41 1.20 4.69 19.73
N PHE A 42 1.65 3.56 19.21
CA PHE A 42 0.84 2.75 18.32
C PHE A 42 -0.29 2.05 19.10
N PRO A 43 -1.55 2.08 18.61
CA PRO A 43 -2.71 1.54 19.33
C PRO A 43 -2.82 0.01 19.21
N GLU A 44 -1.75 -0.71 19.51
CA GLU A 44 -1.64 -2.17 19.34
C GLU A 44 -2.68 -2.94 20.12
N SER A 45 -2.94 -2.54 21.38
CA SER A 45 -3.88 -3.25 22.28
C SER A 45 -5.28 -3.37 21.70
N ILE A 46 -5.74 -2.36 20.96
CA ILE A 46 -7.07 -2.34 20.35
C ILE A 46 -7.21 -3.45 19.31
N PHE A 47 -6.20 -3.65 18.48
CA PHE A 47 -6.21 -4.71 17.47
C PHE A 47 -6.04 -6.10 18.08
N ASN A 48 -5.22 -6.21 19.14
CA ASN A 48 -5.06 -7.45 19.89
C ASN A 48 -6.38 -7.89 20.54
N GLU A 49 -7.14 -6.95 21.13
CA GLU A 49 -8.48 -7.21 21.68
C GLU A 49 -9.49 -7.65 20.62
N MET A 50 -9.30 -7.25 19.36
CA MET A 50 -10.10 -7.70 18.22
C MET A 50 -9.65 -9.07 17.66
N GLY A 51 -8.62 -9.69 18.24
CA GLY A 51 -8.09 -11.00 17.82
C GLY A 51 -7.09 -10.92 16.67
N TYR A 52 -6.45 -9.77 16.46
CA TYR A 52 -5.42 -9.58 15.44
C TYR A 52 -4.02 -9.47 16.06
N HIS A 53 -3.03 -10.00 15.38
CA HIS A 53 -1.62 -9.76 15.63
C HIS A 53 -1.18 -8.51 14.86
N VAL A 54 -0.23 -7.76 15.43
CA VAL A 54 0.25 -6.51 14.82
C VAL A 54 1.77 -6.52 14.75
N CYS A 55 2.32 -6.15 13.60
CA CYS A 55 3.71 -5.75 13.45
C CYS A 55 3.77 -4.35 12.83
N PHE A 56 4.64 -3.50 13.35
CA PHE A 56 4.69 -2.10 12.95
C PHE A 56 6.07 -1.48 13.18
N GLU A 57 6.36 -0.45 12.38
CA GLU A 57 7.50 0.44 12.54
C GLU A 57 7.04 1.87 12.29
N GLY A 58 7.26 2.74 13.26
CA GLY A 58 6.77 4.09 13.21
C GLY A 58 7.73 5.14 13.74
N GLU A 59 7.54 6.37 13.30
CA GLU A 59 8.24 7.55 13.78
C GLU A 59 7.25 8.69 14.05
N LYS A 60 7.67 9.62 14.89
CA LYS A 60 6.77 10.71 15.33
C LYS A 60 6.39 11.61 14.16
N SER A 61 5.11 11.74 13.90
CA SER A 61 4.50 12.69 12.93
C SER A 61 4.75 12.40 11.44
N TYR A 62 5.58 11.41 11.10
CA TYR A 62 5.92 11.08 9.71
C TYR A 62 5.83 9.58 9.47
N ASN A 63 5.71 9.18 8.18
CA ASN A 63 5.80 7.79 7.72
C ASN A 63 5.03 6.80 8.63
N GLY A 64 5.60 5.62 8.80
CA GLY A 64 5.07 4.53 9.61
C GLY A 64 4.28 3.53 8.79
N VAL A 65 4.61 2.26 8.99
CA VAL A 65 3.94 1.12 8.33
C VAL A 65 3.55 0.08 9.38
N ALA A 66 2.42 -0.60 9.13
CA ALA A 66 1.97 -1.68 9.99
C ALA A 66 1.32 -2.80 9.15
N ILE A 67 1.39 -4.02 9.65
CA ILE A 67 0.60 -5.15 9.16
C ILE A 67 -0.21 -5.69 10.34
N ILE A 68 -1.54 -5.77 10.16
CA ILE A 68 -2.51 -6.31 11.10
C ILE A 68 -3.01 -7.61 10.50
N SER A 69 -2.91 -8.74 11.21
CA SER A 69 -3.25 -10.06 10.66
C SER A 69 -3.93 -10.96 11.67
N LYS A 70 -4.84 -11.83 11.20
CA LYS A 70 -5.47 -12.87 12.05
C LYS A 70 -4.46 -13.98 12.41
N GLU A 71 -3.67 -14.40 11.42
CA GLU A 71 -2.59 -15.38 11.66
C GLU A 71 -1.36 -14.64 12.19
N LYS A 72 -0.69 -15.22 13.19
CA LYS A 72 0.57 -14.69 13.71
C LYS A 72 1.68 -14.92 12.66
N PRO A 73 2.41 -13.87 12.24
CA PRO A 73 3.56 -14.04 11.35
C PRO A 73 4.63 -14.93 11.98
N VAL A 74 5.24 -15.79 11.17
CA VAL A 74 6.39 -16.63 11.60
C VAL A 74 7.69 -15.85 11.57
N GLU A 75 7.76 -14.78 10.75
CA GLU A 75 8.92 -13.91 10.64
C GLU A 75 8.44 -12.49 10.28
N ILE A 76 9.12 -11.49 10.83
CA ILE A 76 8.88 -10.07 10.55
C ILE A 76 10.19 -9.45 10.11
N ILE A 77 10.18 -8.73 8.98
CA ILE A 77 11.33 -8.04 8.42
C ILE A 77 10.96 -6.57 8.27
N SER A 78 11.80 -5.65 8.75
CA SER A 78 11.56 -4.22 8.62
C SER A 78 12.74 -3.49 7.99
N GLY A 79 12.44 -2.70 6.96
CA GLY A 79 13.40 -1.91 6.22
C GLY A 79 14.32 -2.72 5.32
N PHE A 80 15.25 -2.01 4.69
CA PHE A 80 16.31 -2.60 3.88
C PHE A 80 17.53 -2.97 4.72
N ASP A 81 18.22 -4.02 4.30
CA ASP A 81 19.53 -4.45 4.83
C ASP A 81 20.53 -4.58 3.65
N ASP A 82 20.83 -3.45 3.01
CA ASP A 82 21.67 -3.36 1.82
C ASP A 82 22.84 -2.37 1.99
N GLY A 83 23.09 -1.92 3.25
CA GLY A 83 24.11 -0.94 3.58
C GLY A 83 23.68 0.52 3.34
N GLY A 84 22.50 0.76 2.78
CA GLY A 84 21.88 2.07 2.65
C GLY A 84 21.00 2.45 3.86
N PRO A 85 20.21 3.53 3.75
CA PRO A 85 19.20 3.86 4.77
C PRO A 85 18.24 2.68 5.00
N ALA A 86 17.99 2.29 6.24
CA ALA A 86 17.18 1.12 6.53
C ALA A 86 15.69 1.32 6.14
N ASP A 87 15.18 2.55 6.17
CA ASP A 87 13.80 2.90 5.79
C ASP A 87 12.71 2.05 6.48
N LYS A 88 12.95 1.65 7.73
CA LYS A 88 12.05 0.76 8.49
C LYS A 88 10.62 1.26 8.58
N THR A 89 10.43 2.58 8.64
CA THR A 89 9.12 3.21 8.71
C THR A 89 8.41 3.32 7.36
N ARG A 90 9.00 2.69 6.30
CA ARG A 90 8.45 2.65 4.93
C ARG A 90 8.30 1.25 4.36
N LEU A 91 8.96 0.26 4.95
CA LEU A 91 8.97 -1.13 4.48
C LEU A 91 8.85 -2.07 5.68
N ILE A 92 7.81 -2.89 5.69
CA ILE A 92 7.64 -3.99 6.64
C ILE A 92 7.08 -5.22 5.92
N CYS A 93 7.63 -6.39 6.26
CA CYS A 93 7.17 -7.65 5.72
C CYS A 93 6.71 -8.57 6.84
N ALA A 94 5.67 -9.33 6.57
CA ALA A 94 5.18 -10.40 7.43
C ALA A 94 5.15 -11.71 6.64
N LYS A 95 5.96 -12.68 7.07
CA LYS A 95 5.96 -14.04 6.50
C LYS A 95 4.99 -14.90 7.27
N PHE A 96 4.09 -15.51 6.56
CA PHE A 96 3.15 -16.50 7.05
C PHE A 96 3.54 -17.90 6.54
N ASN A 97 2.90 -18.95 7.01
CA ASN A 97 3.26 -20.30 6.58
C ASN A 97 3.12 -20.53 5.06
N LYS A 98 2.20 -19.84 4.40
CA LYS A 98 1.87 -20.09 2.98
C LYS A 98 2.20 -18.94 2.04
N PHE A 99 2.49 -17.76 2.55
CA PHE A 99 2.74 -16.55 1.74
C PHE A 99 3.51 -15.49 2.52
N LEU A 100 4.07 -14.54 1.78
CA LEU A 100 4.75 -13.36 2.30
C LEU A 100 3.94 -12.11 1.92
N VAL A 101 3.74 -11.20 2.87
CA VAL A 101 3.21 -9.86 2.61
C VAL A 101 4.32 -8.85 2.74
N ILE A 102 4.51 -8.03 1.72
CA ILE A 102 5.43 -6.88 1.69
C ILE A 102 4.56 -5.63 1.68
N ASN A 103 4.55 -4.88 2.78
CA ASN A 103 3.81 -3.61 2.89
C ASN A 103 4.77 -2.43 2.76
N THR A 104 4.51 -1.55 1.79
CA THR A 104 5.37 -0.42 1.48
C THR A 104 4.64 0.92 1.48
N TYR A 105 5.34 1.94 1.96
CA TYR A 105 5.01 3.36 1.79
C TYR A 105 6.13 4.02 0.98
N ILE A 106 5.99 4.03 -0.34
CA ILE A 106 7.04 4.54 -1.23
C ILE A 106 7.13 6.07 -1.14
N PRO A 107 8.34 6.66 -1.15
CA PRO A 107 8.50 8.10 -1.13
C PRO A 107 7.70 8.80 -2.22
N GLN A 108 6.96 9.88 -1.88
CA GLN A 108 6.14 10.63 -2.84
C GLN A 108 6.99 11.32 -3.92
N GLY A 109 8.19 11.84 -3.57
CA GLY A 109 9.12 12.44 -4.53
C GLY A 109 9.09 13.97 -4.60
N ARG A 110 8.05 14.63 -4.07
CA ARG A 110 7.80 16.08 -4.03
C ARG A 110 7.67 16.73 -5.42
N ALA A 111 8.79 16.86 -6.16
CA ALA A 111 8.84 17.43 -7.50
C ALA A 111 9.99 16.77 -8.28
N ILE A 112 9.90 16.73 -9.62
CA ILE A 112 10.86 16.02 -10.48
C ILE A 112 12.30 16.57 -10.40
N ASP A 113 12.45 17.83 -10.07
CA ASP A 113 13.74 18.52 -9.86
C ASP A 113 14.22 18.46 -8.39
N HIS A 114 13.41 17.92 -7.49
CA HIS A 114 13.74 17.81 -6.07
C HIS A 114 14.58 16.56 -5.79
N ILE A 115 15.49 16.64 -4.80
CA ILE A 115 16.33 15.50 -4.38
C ILE A 115 15.51 14.26 -3.99
N MET A 116 14.31 14.45 -3.45
CA MET A 116 13.40 13.35 -3.07
C MET A 116 12.86 12.57 -4.27
N PHE A 117 12.88 13.13 -5.48
CA PHE A 117 12.54 12.38 -6.69
C PHE A 117 13.64 11.36 -7.03
N LYS A 118 14.91 11.76 -6.94
CA LYS A 118 16.05 10.84 -7.11
C LYS A 118 16.06 9.75 -6.03
N TYR A 119 15.71 10.13 -4.80
CA TYR A 119 15.57 9.19 -3.70
C TYR A 119 14.45 8.16 -3.98
N LYS A 120 13.30 8.59 -4.50
CA LYS A 120 12.20 7.69 -4.91
C LYS A 120 12.65 6.67 -5.98
N LEU A 121 13.36 7.11 -7.02
CA LEU A 121 13.90 6.22 -8.05
C LEU A 121 14.91 5.22 -7.48
N SER A 122 15.82 5.69 -6.63
CA SER A 122 16.76 4.83 -5.91
C SER A 122 16.04 3.82 -5.01
N TRP A 123 14.96 4.25 -4.36
CA TRP A 123 14.15 3.41 -3.48
C TRP A 123 13.49 2.26 -4.25
N TYR A 124 12.93 2.52 -5.45
CA TYR A 124 12.39 1.47 -6.32
C TYR A 124 13.47 0.45 -6.74
N LYS A 125 14.66 0.93 -7.10
CA LYS A 125 15.78 0.03 -7.44
C LYS A 125 16.13 -0.89 -6.27
N ARG A 126 16.27 -0.33 -5.07
CA ARG A 126 16.55 -1.09 -3.84
C ARG A 126 15.41 -2.07 -3.52
N LEU A 127 14.17 -1.64 -3.71
CA LEU A 127 13.00 -2.50 -3.50
C LEU A 127 13.01 -3.70 -4.46
N LYS A 128 13.33 -3.48 -5.74
CA LYS A 128 13.46 -4.56 -6.72
C LYS A 128 14.49 -5.59 -6.27
N GLU A 129 15.67 -5.14 -5.85
CA GLU A 129 16.75 -6.00 -5.34
C GLU A 129 16.31 -6.75 -4.08
N PHE A 130 15.61 -6.07 -3.16
CA PHE A 130 15.05 -6.67 -1.96
C PHE A 130 14.04 -7.76 -2.29
N ILE A 131 13.04 -7.45 -3.12
CA ILE A 131 11.99 -8.42 -3.51
C ILE A 131 12.62 -9.63 -4.21
N SER A 132 13.61 -9.43 -5.09
CA SER A 132 14.27 -10.51 -5.83
C SER A 132 14.86 -11.57 -4.90
N LYS A 133 15.45 -11.17 -3.77
CA LYS A 133 15.99 -12.11 -2.76
C LYS A 133 14.89 -12.99 -2.15
N TYR A 134 13.70 -12.42 -1.91
CA TYR A 134 12.60 -13.18 -1.31
C TYR A 134 11.86 -14.07 -2.30
N LEU A 135 11.91 -13.77 -3.60
CA LEU A 135 11.32 -14.60 -4.64
C LEU A 135 12.02 -15.95 -4.81
N GLU A 136 13.30 -16.05 -4.44
CA GLU A 136 14.04 -17.32 -4.48
C GLU A 136 13.40 -18.37 -3.57
N ASP A 137 12.95 -17.96 -2.38
CA ASP A 137 12.41 -18.85 -1.34
C ASP A 137 10.87 -18.81 -1.22
N ASN A 138 10.21 -17.82 -1.82
CA ASN A 138 8.78 -17.60 -1.66
C ASN A 138 8.09 -17.43 -3.02
N LYS A 139 7.26 -18.41 -3.39
CA LYS A 139 6.48 -18.34 -4.64
C LYS A 139 5.18 -17.55 -4.52
N SER A 140 4.71 -17.33 -3.30
CA SER A 140 3.45 -16.67 -2.99
C SER A 140 3.73 -15.37 -2.24
N ILE A 141 3.87 -14.25 -2.97
CA ILE A 141 4.13 -12.92 -2.41
C ILE A 141 2.97 -11.99 -2.76
N ALA A 142 2.48 -11.24 -1.77
CA ALA A 142 1.62 -10.08 -1.94
C ALA A 142 2.42 -8.82 -1.60
N TRP A 143 2.72 -7.99 -2.60
CA TRP A 143 3.29 -6.66 -2.41
C TRP A 143 2.14 -5.65 -2.41
N ILE A 144 1.94 -4.99 -1.27
CA ILE A 144 0.81 -4.08 -1.03
C ILE A 144 1.30 -2.73 -0.52
N GLY A 145 0.44 -1.73 -0.62
CA GLY A 145 0.69 -0.43 0.00
C GLY A 145 0.46 0.76 -0.91
N ASP A 146 0.89 1.92 -0.43
CA ASP A 146 0.91 3.16 -1.17
C ASP A 146 2.22 3.24 -1.98
N MET A 147 2.09 3.01 -3.28
CA MET A 147 3.21 3.04 -4.23
C MET A 147 3.54 4.46 -4.70
N ASN A 148 2.70 5.43 -4.33
CA ASN A 148 2.82 6.83 -4.76
C ASN A 148 3.01 6.98 -6.28
N ILE A 149 2.32 6.14 -7.05
CA ILE A 149 2.39 6.15 -8.52
C ILE A 149 1.05 5.77 -9.15
N ALA A 150 0.65 6.48 -10.19
CA ALA A 150 -0.36 6.07 -11.16
C ALA A 150 0.35 5.55 -12.42
N VAL A 151 0.17 4.28 -12.77
CA VAL A 151 0.94 3.64 -13.84
C VAL A 151 0.37 3.95 -15.21
N ASN A 152 -0.95 3.86 -15.36
CA ASN A 152 -1.64 4.05 -16.63
C ASN A 152 -2.40 5.38 -16.68
N PRO A 153 -2.73 5.89 -17.88
CA PRO A 153 -3.54 7.11 -18.00
C PRO A 153 -4.87 7.03 -17.27
N ILE A 154 -5.47 5.85 -17.15
CA ILE A 154 -6.74 5.61 -16.44
C ILE A 154 -6.58 5.64 -14.91
N ASP A 155 -5.34 5.59 -14.38
CA ASP A 155 -5.04 5.58 -12.96
C ASP A 155 -4.96 6.99 -12.34
N VAL A 156 -5.15 8.03 -13.16
CA VAL A 156 -5.13 9.42 -12.70
C VAL A 156 -6.07 10.29 -13.53
N SER A 157 -6.84 11.13 -12.87
CA SER A 157 -7.67 12.12 -13.55
C SER A 157 -6.80 13.14 -14.30
N ASN A 158 -7.20 13.49 -15.54
CA ASN A 158 -6.47 14.45 -16.37
C ASN A 158 -4.99 14.10 -16.61
N SER A 159 -4.67 12.85 -16.90
CA SER A 159 -3.31 12.31 -17.08
C SER A 159 -2.42 13.15 -18.03
N LYS A 160 -3.01 13.78 -19.06
CA LYS A 160 -2.27 14.63 -20.03
C LYS A 160 -1.53 15.79 -19.35
N THR A 161 -2.06 16.33 -18.25
CA THR A 161 -1.48 17.45 -17.50
C THR A 161 -0.53 17.01 -16.39
N LYS A 162 -0.40 15.68 -16.14
CA LYS A 162 0.33 15.10 -15.01
C LYS A 162 1.72 14.56 -15.37
N LYS A 163 2.17 14.70 -16.60
CA LYS A 163 3.42 14.10 -17.09
C LYS A 163 4.67 14.45 -16.25
N ASN A 164 4.69 15.63 -15.64
CA ASN A 164 5.78 16.10 -14.78
C ASN A 164 5.45 15.94 -13.27
N ASP A 165 4.39 15.24 -12.91
CA ASP A 165 4.09 14.93 -11.52
C ASP A 165 4.94 13.74 -11.04
N PRO A 166 5.57 13.78 -9.86
CA PRO A 166 6.43 12.70 -9.37
C PRO A 166 5.68 11.38 -9.13
N CYS A 167 4.33 11.41 -9.12
CA CYS A 167 3.51 10.20 -9.06
C CYS A 167 3.03 9.72 -10.44
N TYR A 168 3.44 10.37 -11.55
CA TYR A 168 3.08 9.97 -12.91
C TYR A 168 4.22 10.12 -13.93
N HIS A 169 5.38 10.64 -13.52
CA HIS A 169 6.54 10.81 -14.40
C HIS A 169 6.98 9.47 -14.99
N ILE A 170 7.45 9.50 -16.26
CA ILE A 170 7.82 8.28 -16.99
C ILE A 170 8.86 7.45 -16.23
N ASP A 171 9.91 8.06 -15.69
CA ASP A 171 10.97 7.34 -14.98
C ASP A 171 10.45 6.53 -13.78
N VAL A 172 9.47 7.07 -13.06
CA VAL A 172 8.87 6.35 -11.91
C VAL A 172 7.96 5.22 -12.38
N ARG A 173 7.23 5.43 -13.47
CA ARG A 173 6.40 4.39 -14.08
C ARG A 173 7.26 3.23 -14.59
N GLU A 174 8.37 3.52 -15.25
CA GLU A 174 9.34 2.52 -15.69
C GLU A 174 9.96 1.78 -14.51
N ALA A 175 10.38 2.48 -13.45
CA ALA A 175 10.95 1.86 -12.24
C ALA A 175 9.94 0.93 -11.53
N PHE A 176 8.67 1.32 -11.48
CA PHE A 176 7.60 0.47 -10.94
C PHE A 176 7.37 -0.76 -11.82
N LEU A 177 7.21 -0.58 -13.13
CA LEU A 177 7.00 -1.68 -14.09
C LEU A 177 8.18 -2.66 -14.09
N ASP A 178 9.41 -2.15 -14.05
CA ASP A 178 10.62 -2.96 -13.94
C ASP A 178 10.64 -3.81 -12.64
N THR A 179 10.01 -3.31 -11.57
CA THR A 179 9.82 -4.10 -10.34
C THR A 179 8.68 -5.12 -10.53
N CYS A 180 7.60 -4.77 -11.22
CA CYS A 180 6.50 -5.70 -11.53
C CYS A 180 6.95 -6.85 -12.46
N ASP A 181 7.93 -6.61 -13.33
CA ASP A 181 8.50 -7.62 -14.24
C ASP A 181 9.18 -8.80 -13.50
N LEU A 182 9.35 -8.70 -12.20
CA LEU A 182 9.69 -9.83 -11.34
C LEU A 182 8.58 -10.89 -11.23
N GLY A 183 7.43 -10.67 -11.88
CA GLY A 183 6.29 -11.60 -11.93
C GLY A 183 5.09 -11.15 -11.11
N PHE A 184 4.95 -9.86 -10.83
CA PHE A 184 3.80 -9.30 -10.12
C PHE A 184 2.68 -8.87 -11.07
N VAL A 185 1.45 -9.20 -10.68
CA VAL A 185 0.21 -8.81 -11.37
C VAL A 185 -0.57 -7.82 -10.51
N ASP A 186 -0.98 -6.71 -11.11
CA ASP A 186 -1.89 -5.73 -10.50
C ASP A 186 -3.30 -6.33 -10.43
N LEU A 187 -3.71 -6.72 -9.23
CA LEU A 187 -4.99 -7.40 -9.04
C LEU A 187 -6.18 -6.50 -9.32
N PHE A 188 -6.09 -5.19 -9.03
CA PHE A 188 -7.21 -4.30 -9.34
C PHE A 188 -7.44 -4.24 -10.84
N ARG A 189 -6.41 -4.05 -11.65
CA ARG A 189 -6.52 -4.01 -13.12
C ARG A 189 -6.90 -5.34 -13.74
N LYS A 190 -6.51 -6.45 -13.13
CA LYS A 190 -6.95 -7.79 -13.56
C LYS A 190 -8.48 -7.94 -13.55
N PHE A 191 -9.18 -7.36 -12.56
CA PHE A 191 -10.63 -7.50 -12.41
C PHE A 191 -11.41 -6.25 -12.85
N ASN A 192 -10.75 -5.12 -13.05
CA ASN A 192 -11.37 -3.82 -13.30
C ASN A 192 -10.59 -3.05 -14.38
N GLU A 193 -10.42 -3.65 -15.55
CA GLU A 193 -9.56 -3.13 -16.62
C GLU A 193 -9.89 -1.68 -17.00
N ASP A 194 -11.19 -1.38 -17.20
CA ASP A 194 -11.67 -0.08 -17.70
C ASP A 194 -12.28 0.83 -16.62
N LYS A 195 -12.19 0.48 -15.33
CA LYS A 195 -12.80 1.29 -14.28
C LYS A 195 -11.92 2.46 -13.86
N GLU A 196 -12.44 3.67 -14.02
CA GLU A 196 -11.86 4.90 -13.48
C GLU A 196 -12.30 5.10 -12.01
N ILE A 197 -11.71 4.30 -11.12
CA ILE A 197 -11.89 4.41 -9.66
C ILE A 197 -10.51 4.63 -9.06
N TYR A 198 -10.44 5.55 -8.10
CA TYR A 198 -9.21 5.96 -7.48
C TYR A 198 -9.16 5.59 -6.00
N SER A 199 -7.95 5.39 -5.48
CA SER A 199 -7.72 5.11 -4.07
C SER A 199 -7.35 6.34 -3.26
N PHE A 200 -6.95 7.43 -3.92
CA PHE A 200 -6.58 8.72 -3.35
C PHE A 200 -7.37 9.86 -3.96
N TYR A 201 -7.92 10.74 -3.10
CA TYR A 201 -8.63 11.97 -3.46
C TYR A 201 -8.18 13.11 -2.57
N ASP A 202 -7.42 14.06 -3.12
CA ASP A 202 -6.80 15.15 -2.38
C ASP A 202 -7.86 16.02 -1.67
N TYR A 203 -7.70 16.26 -0.37
CA TYR A 203 -8.57 17.14 0.42
C TYR A 203 -8.69 18.57 -0.12
N ARG A 204 -7.65 19.06 -0.82
CA ARG A 204 -7.60 20.41 -1.40
C ARG A 204 -8.49 20.56 -2.63
N VAL A 205 -8.93 19.46 -3.21
CA VAL A 205 -9.83 19.47 -4.37
C VAL A 205 -11.26 19.39 -3.88
N LYS A 206 -12.02 20.48 -4.09
CA LYS A 206 -13.43 20.53 -3.71
C LYS A 206 -14.23 19.45 -4.47
N ASP A 207 -15.03 18.68 -3.74
CA ASP A 207 -15.90 17.63 -4.26
C ASP A 207 -15.15 16.58 -5.13
N ALA A 208 -13.89 16.27 -4.76
CA ALA A 208 -13.01 15.42 -5.55
C ALA A 208 -13.63 14.06 -5.89
N ILE A 209 -14.31 13.42 -4.93
CA ILE A 209 -14.96 12.13 -5.13
C ILE A 209 -16.14 12.23 -6.10
N ILE A 210 -17.01 13.23 -5.90
CA ILE A 210 -18.20 13.45 -6.76
C ILE A 210 -17.77 13.75 -8.20
N ARG A 211 -16.69 14.51 -8.36
CA ARG A 211 -16.13 14.90 -9.67
C ARG A 211 -15.19 13.84 -10.25
N ASN A 212 -14.95 12.76 -9.51
CA ASN A 212 -13.98 11.72 -9.82
C ASN A 212 -12.58 12.27 -10.18
N ILE A 213 -12.05 13.19 -9.34
CA ILE A 213 -10.72 13.78 -9.51
C ILE A 213 -9.80 13.15 -8.48
N GLY A 214 -9.08 12.11 -8.88
CA GLY A 214 -8.28 11.31 -7.97
C GLY A 214 -7.10 10.60 -8.65
N TRP A 215 -6.47 9.72 -7.89
CA TRP A 215 -5.32 8.91 -8.26
C TRP A 215 -5.49 7.50 -7.72
N ARG A 216 -5.17 6.50 -8.50
CA ARG A 216 -4.99 5.14 -8.01
C ARG A 216 -3.50 4.93 -7.76
N ILE A 217 -3.11 5.02 -6.51
CA ILE A 217 -1.70 4.95 -6.06
C ILE A 217 -1.48 3.89 -4.97
N ASP A 218 -2.55 3.28 -4.47
CA ASP A 218 -2.51 2.14 -3.56
C ASP A 218 -2.77 0.86 -4.35
N TYR A 219 -1.93 -0.16 -4.14
CA TYR A 219 -1.93 -1.37 -4.95
C TYR A 219 -1.94 -2.64 -4.09
N ILE A 220 -2.49 -3.70 -4.66
CA ILE A 220 -2.26 -5.09 -4.26
C ILE A 220 -1.73 -5.82 -5.49
N LEU A 221 -0.45 -6.15 -5.44
CA LEU A 221 0.31 -6.83 -6.49
C LEU A 221 0.67 -8.22 -5.99
N THR A 222 0.46 -9.24 -6.79
CA THR A 222 0.74 -10.62 -6.35
C THR A 222 1.50 -11.40 -7.41
N THR A 223 2.32 -12.33 -6.94
CA THR A 223 2.94 -13.36 -7.78
C THR A 223 1.87 -14.32 -8.33
N ASP A 224 2.21 -15.05 -9.38
CA ASP A 224 1.29 -15.89 -10.17
C ASP A 224 0.49 -16.89 -9.31
N GLU A 225 1.12 -17.53 -8.32
CA GLU A 225 0.43 -18.50 -7.45
C GLU A 225 -0.72 -17.89 -6.63
N LEU A 226 -0.52 -16.69 -6.07
CA LEU A 226 -1.59 -15.97 -5.40
C LEU A 226 -2.59 -15.39 -6.40
N THR A 227 -2.11 -14.87 -7.54
CA THR A 227 -2.94 -14.31 -8.60
C THR A 227 -3.97 -15.31 -9.12
N LYS A 228 -3.60 -16.59 -9.26
CA LYS A 228 -4.52 -17.67 -9.67
C LYS A 228 -5.64 -17.95 -8.68
N LYS A 229 -5.40 -17.69 -7.40
CA LYS A 229 -6.39 -17.85 -6.32
C LYS A 229 -7.26 -16.62 -6.13
N CYS A 230 -6.88 -15.47 -6.68
CA CYS A 230 -7.63 -14.23 -6.52
C CYS A 230 -8.95 -14.28 -7.30
N THR A 231 -10.05 -13.94 -6.63
CA THR A 231 -11.40 -13.94 -7.20
C THR A 231 -11.97 -12.55 -7.40
N ASN A 232 -11.46 -11.55 -6.67
CA ASN A 232 -11.90 -10.14 -6.77
C ASN A 232 -10.84 -9.21 -6.22
N CYS A 233 -10.79 -7.98 -6.75
CA CYS A 233 -10.05 -6.87 -6.15
C CYS A 233 -10.85 -5.59 -6.36
N GLU A 234 -11.09 -4.85 -5.27
CA GLU A 234 -11.96 -3.69 -5.25
C GLU A 234 -11.38 -2.52 -4.45
N ILE A 235 -11.83 -1.32 -4.77
CA ILE A 235 -11.57 -0.08 -4.04
C ILE A 235 -12.88 0.34 -3.37
N ASP A 236 -12.89 0.41 -2.03
CA ASP A 236 -14.06 0.74 -1.22
C ASP A 236 -14.10 2.26 -0.95
N LEU A 237 -15.05 2.96 -1.54
CA LEU A 237 -15.20 4.41 -1.36
C LEU A 237 -16.04 4.82 -0.13
N ASP A 238 -16.69 3.90 0.57
CA ASP A 238 -17.56 4.24 1.71
C ASP A 238 -16.79 4.83 2.90
N PRO A 239 -15.56 4.40 3.23
CA PRO A 239 -14.74 5.05 4.25
C PRO A 239 -14.48 6.54 3.99
N ARG A 240 -14.45 6.96 2.73
CA ARG A 240 -14.26 8.36 2.33
C ARG A 240 -15.47 9.26 2.65
N LYS A 241 -16.64 8.67 2.95
CA LYS A 241 -17.87 9.36 3.31
C LYS A 241 -18.05 9.52 4.82
N LYS A 242 -17.17 8.92 5.63
CA LYS A 242 -17.18 8.99 7.10
C LYS A 242 -16.64 10.33 7.60
N ASP A 243 -16.82 10.62 8.89
CA ASP A 243 -16.23 11.80 9.52
C ASP A 243 -14.70 11.70 9.56
N LYS A 244 -14.01 12.79 9.24
CA LYS A 244 -12.55 12.90 9.20
C LYS A 244 -11.86 11.74 8.45
N PRO A 245 -12.24 11.44 7.20
CA PRO A 245 -11.70 10.31 6.47
C PRO A 245 -10.21 10.54 6.15
N SER A 246 -9.48 9.50 5.77
CA SER A 246 -8.20 9.66 5.07
C SER A 246 -8.42 10.24 3.67
N ASP A 247 -7.42 10.83 3.05
CA ASP A 247 -7.42 11.15 1.62
C ASP A 247 -7.28 9.89 0.74
N HIS A 248 -6.86 8.78 1.33
CA HIS A 248 -6.91 7.46 0.72
C HIS A 248 -8.14 6.66 1.15
N THR A 249 -8.35 5.51 0.49
CA THR A 249 -9.35 4.53 0.89
C THR A 249 -8.82 3.10 0.79
N PHE A 250 -9.59 2.12 1.29
CA PHE A 250 -9.16 0.72 1.30
C PHE A 250 -9.19 0.11 -0.11
N VAL A 251 -8.14 -0.66 -0.40
CA VAL A 251 -8.10 -1.60 -1.52
C VAL A 251 -8.08 -3.00 -0.96
N THR A 252 -8.91 -3.90 -1.47
CA THR A 252 -9.06 -5.26 -0.94
C THR A 252 -9.07 -6.28 -2.06
N ALA A 253 -8.25 -7.31 -1.92
CA ALA A 253 -8.26 -8.50 -2.77
C ALA A 253 -8.81 -9.71 -2.00
N THR A 254 -9.66 -10.49 -2.66
CA THR A 254 -10.26 -11.71 -2.10
C THR A 254 -9.69 -12.93 -2.83
N PHE A 255 -9.30 -13.94 -2.06
CA PHE A 255 -8.68 -15.16 -2.58
C PHE A 255 -9.46 -16.40 -2.14
N LEU A 256 -9.45 -17.42 -2.97
CA LEU A 256 -9.86 -18.78 -2.56
C LEU A 256 -8.92 -19.31 -1.46
N ASP A 257 -9.44 -20.15 -0.60
CA ASP A 257 -8.68 -20.83 0.47
C ASP A 257 -7.72 -21.88 -0.08
#